data_3fbde116b321442e3b9a4bf381d93127
#
_entry.id   3fbde116b321442e3b9a4bf381d93127
#
_cell.length_a   1.000
_cell.length_b   1.000
_cell.length_c   1.000
_cell.angle_alpha   90.00
_cell.angle_beta   90.00
_cell.angle_gamma   90.00
#
_symmetry.space_group_name_H-M   'P 1'
#
loop_
_entity.id
_entity.type
_entity.pdbx_description
1 polymer ?
#
loop_
_entity_poly.entity_id
_entity_poly.type
_entity_poly.pdbx_seq_one_letter_code
_entity_poly.pdbx_strand_id
1 'polypeptide(L)' 'MDLEQLRQLETIEREGTMSAAAQVLHLSQPALSRSLGRLESELGQSLFDRVGRRLLLNDA' A
#
# COMPACT_ATOMS: atom_id res chain seq x y z
N MET A 1 -9.88 9.20 3.02
CA MET A 1 -8.49 9.12 2.53
C MET A 1 -7.83 10.48 2.70
N ASP A 2 -6.63 10.51 3.26
CA ASP A 2 -5.90 11.75 3.47
C ASP A 2 -4.61 11.76 2.62
N LEU A 3 -3.87 12.86 2.68
CA LEU A 3 -2.65 13.01 1.89
C LEU A 3 -1.59 11.97 2.27
N GLU A 4 -1.51 11.61 3.54
CA GLU A 4 -0.55 10.61 4.01
C GLU A 4 -0.88 9.23 3.43
N GLN A 5 -2.14 8.85 3.42
CA GLN A 5 -2.55 7.58 2.82
C GLN A 5 -2.28 7.57 1.32
N LEU A 6 -2.54 8.68 0.64
CA LEU A 6 -2.27 8.80 -0.78
C LEU A 6 -0.77 8.65 -1.08
N ARG A 7 0.07 9.28 -0.25
CA ARG A 7 1.52 9.16 -0.38
C ARG A 7 1.98 7.72 -0.18
N GLN A 8 1.39 7.02 0.79
CA GLN A 8 1.69 5.62 1.04
C GLN A 8 1.32 4.76 -0.16
N LEU A 9 0.15 5.01 -0.75
CA LEU A 9 -0.31 4.29 -1.92
C LEU A 9 0.65 4.47 -3.10
N GLU A 10 1.06 5.69 -3.37
CA GLU A 10 2.00 5.99 -4.45
C GLU A 10 3.35 5.32 -4.21
N THR A 11 3.81 5.31 -2.97
CA THR A 11 5.08 4.69 -2.62
C THR A 11 5.03 3.18 -2.82
N ILE A 12 3.95 2.54 -2.41
CA ILE A 12 3.78 1.10 -2.62
C ILE A 12 3.80 0.78 -4.11
N GLU A 13 3.10 1.55 -4.91
CA GLU A 13 3.07 1.34 -6.35
C GLU A 13 4.47 1.48 -6.95
N ARG A 14 5.20 2.51 -6.58
CA ARG A 14 6.52 2.78 -7.12
C ARG A 14 7.54 1.72 -6.70
N GLU A 15 7.51 1.33 -5.42
CA GLU A 15 8.49 0.39 -4.89
C GLU A 15 8.18 -1.07 -5.23
N GLY A 16 6.91 -1.38 -5.42
CA GLY A 16 6.48 -2.71 -5.85
C GLY A 16 6.34 -3.74 -4.75
N THR A 17 6.84 -3.49 -3.54
CA THR A 17 6.67 -4.39 -2.39
C THR A 17 6.38 -3.58 -1.15
N MET A 18 5.68 -4.21 -0.18
CA MET A 18 5.41 -3.57 1.10
C MET A 18 6.68 -3.29 1.89
N SER A 19 7.62 -4.22 1.83
CA SER A 19 8.88 -4.10 2.56
C SER A 19 9.67 -2.88 2.10
N ALA A 20 9.83 -2.73 0.78
CA ALA A 20 10.57 -1.60 0.22
C ALA A 20 9.84 -0.28 0.48
N ALA A 21 8.52 -0.27 0.33
CA ALA A 21 7.73 0.93 0.58
C ALA A 21 7.82 1.37 2.04
N ALA A 22 7.76 0.41 2.96
CA ALA A 22 7.86 0.72 4.39
C ALA A 22 9.21 1.36 4.72
N GLN A 23 10.30 0.88 4.11
CA GLN A 23 11.62 1.47 4.32
C GLN A 23 11.66 2.92 3.84
N VAL A 24 11.12 3.20 2.67
CA VAL A 24 11.09 4.56 2.12
C VAL A 24 10.28 5.49 3.03
N LEU A 25 9.18 4.99 3.56
CA LEU A 25 8.28 5.78 4.40
C LEU A 25 8.69 5.84 5.87
N HIS A 26 9.75 5.13 6.24
CA HIS A 26 10.20 5.03 7.64
C HIS A 26 9.11 4.47 8.55
N LEU A 27 8.37 3.49 8.04
CA LEU A 27 7.32 2.80 8.78
C LEU A 27 7.69 1.33 8.92
N SER A 28 7.13 0.67 9.94
CA SER A 28 7.20 -0.79 9.98
C SER A 28 6.27 -1.36 8.92
N GLN A 29 6.59 -2.55 8.41
CA GLN A 29 5.74 -3.21 7.43
C GLN A 29 4.33 -3.46 7.96
N PRO A 30 4.14 -3.93 9.22
CA PRO A 30 2.80 -4.09 9.76
C PRO A 30 2.02 -2.78 9.85
N ALA A 31 2.68 -1.67 10.17
CA ALA A 31 2.01 -0.38 10.23
C ALA A 31 1.52 0.05 8.84
N LEU A 32 2.36 -0.11 7.83
CA LEU A 32 1.97 0.22 6.45
C LEU A 32 0.85 -0.69 5.97
N SER A 33 0.92 -1.98 6.29
CA SER A 33 -0.10 -2.95 5.91
C SER A 33 -1.46 -2.58 6.53
N ARG A 34 -1.47 -2.18 7.80
CA ARG A 34 -2.71 -1.75 8.45
C ARG A 34 -3.28 -0.49 7.82
N SER A 35 -2.41 0.46 7.47
CA SER A 35 -2.85 1.69 6.81
C SER A 35 -3.48 1.39 5.45
N LEU A 36 -2.86 0.53 4.67
CA LEU A 36 -3.42 0.11 3.38
C LEU A 36 -4.75 -0.61 3.56
N GLY A 37 -4.84 -1.49 4.56
CA GLY A 37 -6.08 -2.20 4.85
C GLY A 37 -7.23 -1.26 5.19
N ARG A 38 -6.95 -0.21 5.96
CA ARG A 38 -7.98 0.78 6.29
C ARG A 38 -8.45 1.53 5.06
N LEU A 39 -7.51 1.90 4.18
CA LEU A 39 -7.85 2.60 2.95
C LEU A 39 -8.71 1.72 2.05
N GLU A 40 -8.32 0.47 1.87
CA GLU A 40 -9.09 -0.47 1.06
C GLU A 40 -10.48 -0.71 1.65
N SER A 41 -10.58 -0.76 2.97
CA SER A 41 -11.87 -0.90 3.65
C SER A 41 -12.76 0.31 3.42
N GLU A 42 -12.21 1.52 3.46
CA GLU A 42 -12.97 2.73 3.18
C GLU A 42 -13.51 2.74 1.75
N LEU A 43 -12.71 2.25 0.80
CA LEU A 43 -13.09 2.23 -0.61
C LEU A 43 -13.95 1.03 -0.97
N GLY A 44 -14.02 0.03 -0.09
CA GLY A 44 -14.80 -1.18 -0.32
C GLY A 44 -14.19 -2.12 -1.34
N GLN A 45 -12.90 -2.00 -1.61
CA GLN A 45 -12.24 -2.86 -2.60
C GLN A 45 -10.74 -2.91 -2.36
N SER A 46 -10.12 -3.98 -2.85
CA SER A 46 -8.68 -4.15 -2.83
C SER A 46 -8.07 -3.31 -3.97
N LEU A 47 -6.96 -2.66 -3.68
CA LEU A 47 -6.27 -1.80 -4.66
C LEU A 47 -5.09 -2.48 -5.33
N PHE A 48 -4.53 -3.52 -4.72
CA PHE A 48 -3.35 -4.21 -5.25
C PHE A 48 -3.59 -5.69 -5.38
N ASP A 49 -3.04 -6.25 -6.45
CA ASP A 49 -2.96 -7.70 -6.63
C ASP A 49 -1.60 -8.17 -6.11
N ARG A 50 -1.59 -9.32 -5.46
CA ARG A 50 -0.35 -9.93 -4.98
C ARG A 50 0.16 -10.94 -5.99
N VAL A 51 1.42 -10.72 -6.42
CA VAL A 51 2.11 -11.65 -7.31
C VAL A 51 3.43 -12.00 -6.61
N GLY A 52 3.42 -13.11 -5.89
CA GLY A 52 4.53 -13.46 -5.01
C GLY A 52 4.65 -12.42 -3.90
N ARG A 53 5.79 -11.77 -3.83
CA ARG A 53 6.03 -10.69 -2.85
C ARG A 53 5.71 -9.30 -3.39
N ARG A 54 5.40 -9.21 -4.67
CA ARG A 54 5.15 -7.93 -5.31
C ARG A 54 3.67 -7.55 -5.18
N LEU A 55 3.45 -6.26 -5.14
CA LEU A 55 2.11 -5.68 -5.16
C LEU A 55 1.99 -4.87 -6.44
N LEU A 56 0.98 -5.20 -7.23
CA LEU A 56 0.71 -4.50 -8.50
C LEU A 56 -0.64 -3.82 -8.37
N LEU A 57 -0.69 -2.54 -8.72
CA LEU A 57 -1.95 -1.79 -8.70
C LEU A 57 -2.94 -2.47 -9.65
N ASN A 58 -4.13 -2.81 -9.15
CA ASN A 58 -5.13 -3.45 -9.98
C ASN A 58 -6.00 -2.43 -10.70
N ASP A 59 -6.88 -2.91 -11.59
CA ASP A 59 -7.72 -2.04 -12.42
C ASP A 59 -9.06 -1.67 -11.75
N ALA A 60 -9.19 -1.97 -10.49
CA ALA A 60 -10.45 -1.71 -9.79
C ALA A 60 -10.74 -0.23 -9.58
#